data_cc5707a90877ea8b58e91f87b19af903
#
_entry.id   cc5707a90877ea8b58e91f87b19af903
#
_cell.length_a   1.000
_cell.length_b   1.000
_cell.length_c   1.000
_cell.angle_alpha   90.00
_cell.angle_beta   90.00
_cell.angle_gamma   90.00
#
_symmetry.space_group_name_H-M   'P 1'
#
loop_
_entity.id
_entity.type
_entity.pdbx_description
1 polymer ?
#
loop_
_entity_poly.entity_id
_entity_poly.type
_entity_poly.pdbx_seq_one_letter_code
_entity_poly.pdbx_strand_id
1 'polypeptide(L)'
;MDICPCGSKRPYAECCRPVIAGEQRADSAEQVMRSRYTAYVKKELAWLRESLHPGHRADYDEASSRAWAERAEWHGIEILRTVKGGPDDPDGTVEFVVSYTENGVRQEYRELSSFQKTGGIWYFATGKALPPRPVVRQEPKAGRNDPCPCGSGKKFKKCCG
;
A
#
# COMPACT_ATOMS: atom_id res chain seq x y z
N MET A 1 20.15 -7.52 10.89
CA MET A 1 19.26 -8.26 9.98
C MET A 1 18.25 -7.28 9.39
N ASP A 2 18.15 -7.20 8.11
CA ASP A 2 17.28 -6.24 7.42
C ASP A 2 15.84 -6.76 7.39
N ILE A 3 14.95 -6.11 8.11
CA ILE A 3 13.53 -6.47 8.18
C ILE A 3 12.84 -6.04 6.88
N CYS A 4 11.97 -6.90 6.37
CA CYS A 4 11.27 -6.64 5.12
C CYS A 4 10.37 -5.40 5.21
N PRO A 5 10.49 -4.45 4.27
CA PRO A 5 9.65 -3.25 4.25
C PRO A 5 8.14 -3.54 4.15
N CYS A 6 7.76 -4.73 3.70
CA CYS A 6 6.35 -5.10 3.46
C CYS A 6 5.49 -5.22 4.73
N GLY A 7 6.05 -4.99 5.91
CA GLY A 7 5.31 -5.05 7.17
C GLY A 7 5.12 -6.46 7.74
N SER A 8 5.70 -7.49 7.12
CA SER A 8 5.60 -8.88 7.61
C SER A 8 6.39 -9.15 8.88
N LYS A 9 7.29 -8.25 9.27
CA LYS A 9 8.25 -8.39 10.39
C LYS A 9 9.27 -9.53 10.20
N ARG A 10 9.30 -10.15 9.01
CA ARG A 10 10.27 -11.19 8.64
C ARG A 10 11.52 -10.56 8.03
N PRO A 11 12.68 -11.24 8.09
CA PRO A 11 13.86 -10.80 7.35
C PRO A 11 13.56 -10.66 5.84
N TYR A 12 14.07 -9.61 5.21
CA TYR A 12 13.88 -9.38 3.78
C TYR A 12 14.37 -10.58 2.94
N ALA A 13 15.52 -11.15 3.31
CA ALA A 13 16.10 -12.31 2.64
C ALA A 13 15.19 -13.55 2.62
N GLU A 14 14.27 -13.66 3.57
CA GLU A 14 13.34 -14.78 3.71
C GLU A 14 11.89 -14.41 3.38
N CYS A 15 11.66 -13.20 2.89
CA CYS A 15 10.33 -12.66 2.65
C CYS A 15 10.13 -12.24 1.20
N CYS A 16 10.32 -10.98 0.88
CA CYS A 16 10.09 -10.49 -0.48
C CYS A 16 11.28 -10.70 -1.43
N ARG A 17 12.51 -10.79 -0.92
CA ARG A 17 13.70 -10.95 -1.77
C ARG A 17 13.63 -12.18 -2.69
N PRO A 18 13.31 -13.40 -2.23
CA PRO A 18 13.25 -14.56 -3.11
C PRO A 18 12.21 -14.43 -4.22
N VAL A 19 11.09 -13.75 -3.93
CA VAL A 19 10.03 -13.47 -4.91
C VAL A 19 10.51 -12.45 -5.94
N ILE A 20 11.10 -11.35 -5.49
CA ILE A 20 11.64 -10.29 -6.35
C ILE A 20 12.78 -10.80 -7.23
N ALA A 21 13.63 -11.66 -6.69
CA ALA A 21 14.75 -12.26 -7.43
C ALA A 21 14.32 -13.39 -8.39
N GLY A 22 13.05 -13.79 -8.35
CA GLY A 22 12.55 -14.91 -9.17
C GLY A 22 13.01 -16.29 -8.70
N GLU A 23 13.57 -16.37 -7.50
CA GLU A 23 13.99 -17.63 -6.86
C GLU A 23 12.79 -18.43 -6.33
N GLN A 24 11.71 -17.74 -6.00
CA GLN A 24 10.48 -18.31 -5.49
C GLN A 24 9.26 -17.62 -6.13
N ARG A 25 8.24 -18.40 -6.46
CA ARG A 25 6.96 -17.84 -6.90
C ARG A 25 6.16 -17.33 -5.71
N ALA A 26 5.40 -16.27 -5.92
CA ALA A 26 4.44 -15.81 -4.94
C ALA A 26 3.30 -16.83 -4.78
N ASP A 27 2.91 -17.12 -3.54
CA ASP A 27 1.86 -18.09 -3.21
C ASP A 27 0.45 -17.48 -3.27
N SER A 28 0.36 -16.16 -3.28
CA SER A 28 -0.91 -15.43 -3.21
C SER A 28 -0.82 -14.07 -3.86
N ALA A 29 -1.99 -13.50 -4.17
CA ALA A 29 -2.11 -12.12 -4.63
C ALA A 29 -1.52 -11.13 -3.61
N GLU A 30 -1.75 -11.34 -2.32
CA GLU A 30 -1.19 -10.50 -1.25
C GLU A 30 0.34 -10.50 -1.26
N GLN A 31 0.95 -11.66 -1.47
CA GLN A 31 2.42 -11.76 -1.54
C GLN A 31 2.98 -10.99 -2.73
N VAL A 32 2.31 -11.02 -3.89
CA VAL A 32 2.69 -10.17 -5.03
C VAL A 32 2.60 -8.70 -4.65
N MET A 33 1.51 -8.26 -4.01
CA MET A 33 1.35 -6.86 -3.61
C MET A 33 2.44 -6.40 -2.64
N ARG A 34 2.71 -7.21 -1.61
CA ARG A 34 3.77 -6.93 -0.64
C ARG A 34 5.16 -6.85 -1.29
N SER A 35 5.43 -7.74 -2.23
CA SER A 35 6.71 -7.74 -2.97
C SER A 35 6.83 -6.53 -3.91
N ARG A 36 5.74 -6.07 -4.52
CA ARG A 36 5.71 -4.86 -5.35
C ARG A 36 5.98 -3.60 -4.51
N TYR A 37 5.35 -3.48 -3.34
CA TYR A 37 5.66 -2.39 -2.40
C TYR A 37 7.14 -2.41 -2.01
N THR A 38 7.66 -3.56 -1.63
CA THR A 38 9.08 -3.72 -1.29
C THR A 38 9.99 -3.35 -2.47
N ALA A 39 9.57 -3.66 -3.70
CA ALA A 39 10.31 -3.28 -4.91
C ALA A 39 10.38 -1.76 -5.09
N TYR A 40 9.35 -1.01 -4.76
CA TYR A 40 9.43 0.46 -4.71
C TYR A 40 10.44 0.93 -3.67
N VAL A 41 10.39 0.39 -2.46
CA VAL A 41 11.30 0.77 -1.36
C VAL A 41 12.76 0.44 -1.71
N LYS A 42 13.01 -0.72 -2.30
CA LYS A 42 14.35 -1.21 -2.66
C LYS A 42 14.79 -0.78 -4.07
N LYS A 43 13.91 -0.15 -4.84
CA LYS A 43 14.16 0.29 -6.22
C LYS A 43 14.44 -0.87 -7.20
N GLU A 44 13.75 -1.98 -6.98
CA GLU A 44 13.79 -3.18 -7.84
C GLU A 44 12.79 -3.04 -8.99
N LEU A 45 13.09 -2.14 -9.92
CA LEU A 45 12.17 -1.73 -10.99
C LEU A 45 11.84 -2.86 -11.97
N ALA A 46 12.78 -3.77 -12.20
CA ALA A 46 12.53 -4.93 -13.05
C ALA A 46 11.35 -5.77 -12.53
N TRP A 47 11.26 -5.97 -11.21
CA TRP A 47 10.15 -6.71 -10.61
C TRP A 47 8.81 -6.00 -10.78
N LEU A 48 8.77 -4.68 -10.72
CA LEU A 48 7.54 -3.91 -10.95
C LEU A 48 6.96 -4.20 -12.35
N ARG A 49 7.82 -4.34 -13.36
CA ARG A 49 7.41 -4.70 -14.71
C ARG A 49 7.07 -6.20 -14.83
N GLU A 50 7.94 -7.07 -14.34
CA GLU A 50 7.78 -8.52 -14.47
C GLU A 50 6.58 -9.06 -13.71
N SER A 51 6.23 -8.45 -12.58
CA SER A 51 5.05 -8.83 -11.79
C SER A 51 3.72 -8.36 -12.40
N LEU A 52 3.75 -7.53 -13.46
CA LEU A 52 2.57 -7.22 -14.25
C LEU A 52 2.13 -8.43 -15.09
N HIS A 53 0.82 -8.56 -15.25
CA HIS A 53 0.29 -9.50 -16.21
C HIS A 53 0.89 -9.23 -17.61
N PRO A 54 1.33 -10.26 -18.34
CA PRO A 54 2.00 -10.06 -19.65
C PRO A 54 1.26 -9.14 -20.61
N GLY A 55 -0.08 -9.19 -20.62
CA GLY A 55 -0.91 -8.33 -21.46
C GLY A 55 -0.88 -6.84 -21.11
N HIS A 56 -0.34 -6.46 -19.95
CA HIS A 56 -0.25 -5.07 -19.50
C HIS A 56 1.18 -4.51 -19.45
N ARG A 57 2.18 -5.32 -19.78
CA ARG A 57 3.58 -4.90 -19.70
C ARG A 57 3.96 -3.82 -20.71
N ALA A 58 3.27 -3.79 -21.85
CA ALA A 58 3.53 -2.80 -22.90
C ALA A 58 3.24 -1.36 -22.44
N ASP A 59 2.29 -1.20 -21.53
CA ASP A 59 1.87 0.11 -21.01
C ASP A 59 2.65 0.53 -19.74
N TYR A 60 3.61 -0.28 -19.30
CA TYR A 60 4.38 0.01 -18.10
C TYR A 60 5.33 1.18 -18.30
N ASP A 61 5.18 2.22 -17.49
CA ASP A 61 6.03 3.39 -17.47
C ASP A 61 7.10 3.26 -16.37
N GLU A 62 8.28 2.78 -16.74
CA GLU A 62 9.41 2.64 -15.84
C GLU A 62 9.90 3.99 -15.30
N ALA A 63 9.90 5.02 -16.13
CA ALA A 63 10.37 6.34 -15.73
C ALA A 63 9.51 6.94 -14.62
N SER A 64 8.19 6.83 -14.71
CA SER A 64 7.27 7.27 -13.66
C SER A 64 7.42 6.44 -12.39
N SER A 65 7.59 5.13 -12.50
CA SER A 65 7.79 4.24 -11.35
C SER A 65 9.11 4.55 -10.65
N ARG A 66 10.18 4.75 -11.40
CA ARG A 66 11.48 5.16 -10.87
C ARG A 66 11.41 6.50 -10.15
N ALA A 67 10.79 7.50 -10.77
CA ALA A 67 10.66 8.83 -10.20
C ALA A 67 9.92 8.79 -8.86
N TRP A 68 8.83 8.03 -8.76
CA TRP A 68 8.09 7.89 -7.51
C TRP A 68 8.91 7.14 -6.46
N ALA A 69 9.55 6.03 -6.83
CA ALA A 69 10.39 5.25 -5.93
C ALA A 69 11.53 6.09 -5.32
N GLU A 70 12.11 7.00 -6.11
CA GLU A 70 13.23 7.85 -5.66
C GLU A 70 12.81 9.07 -4.86
N ARG A 71 11.66 9.69 -5.18
CA ARG A 71 11.17 10.89 -4.50
C ARG A 71 10.48 10.61 -3.17
N ALA A 72 9.79 9.47 -3.06
CA ALA A 72 9.03 9.13 -1.89
C ALA A 72 9.92 8.58 -0.78
N GLU A 73 9.69 9.04 0.44
CA GLU A 73 10.16 8.38 1.66
C GLU A 73 9.07 7.41 2.13
N TRP A 74 9.35 6.13 2.09
CA TRP A 74 8.37 5.08 2.35
C TRP A 74 8.26 4.77 3.84
N HIS A 75 7.03 4.72 4.37
CA HIS A 75 6.79 4.49 5.80
C HIS A 75 6.12 3.14 6.08
N GLY A 76 5.45 2.55 5.11
CA GLY A 76 4.84 1.23 5.27
C GLY A 76 3.66 0.98 4.35
N ILE A 77 3.25 -0.28 4.33
CA ILE A 77 2.04 -0.76 3.67
C ILE A 77 1.13 -1.44 4.68
N GLU A 78 -0.15 -1.17 4.61
CA GLU A 78 -1.19 -1.83 5.37
C GLU A 78 -2.17 -2.50 4.41
N ILE A 79 -2.34 -3.81 4.56
CA ILE A 79 -3.35 -4.56 3.81
C ILE A 79 -4.68 -4.43 4.55
N LEU A 80 -5.66 -3.81 3.90
CA LEU A 80 -6.97 -3.58 4.51
C LEU A 80 -7.93 -4.74 4.29
N ARG A 81 -7.91 -5.34 3.09
CA ARG A 81 -8.82 -6.42 2.72
C ARG A 81 -8.26 -7.23 1.58
N THR A 82 -8.46 -8.54 1.63
CA THR A 82 -8.22 -9.46 0.53
C THR A 82 -9.52 -10.19 0.21
N VAL A 83 -9.80 -10.39 -1.09
CA VAL A 83 -10.91 -11.21 -1.56
C VAL A 83 -10.34 -12.21 -2.54
N LYS A 84 -10.50 -13.51 -2.25
CA LYS A 84 -9.82 -14.59 -2.97
C LYS A 84 -8.29 -14.37 -2.99
N GLY A 85 -7.60 -14.82 -4.03
CA GLY A 85 -6.16 -14.60 -4.19
C GLY A 85 -5.28 -15.61 -3.44
N GLY A 86 -5.88 -16.68 -2.93
CA GLY A 86 -5.17 -17.79 -2.29
C GLY A 86 -4.63 -18.80 -3.29
N PRO A 87 -3.92 -19.86 -2.80
CA PRO A 87 -3.25 -20.84 -3.66
C PRO A 87 -4.16 -21.55 -4.66
N ASP A 88 -5.44 -21.73 -4.32
CA ASP A 88 -6.42 -22.45 -5.14
C ASP A 88 -7.31 -21.53 -5.99
N ASP A 89 -7.12 -20.21 -5.88
CA ASP A 89 -7.93 -19.24 -6.61
C ASP A 89 -7.28 -18.86 -7.95
N PRO A 90 -8.08 -18.60 -9.02
CA PRO A 90 -7.57 -18.12 -10.30
C PRO A 90 -7.35 -16.59 -10.33
N ASP A 91 -7.99 -15.87 -9.43
CA ASP A 91 -7.93 -14.41 -9.32
C ASP A 91 -8.11 -13.96 -7.88
N GLY A 92 -7.92 -12.68 -7.65
CA GLY A 92 -8.14 -12.08 -6.34
C GLY A 92 -7.94 -10.57 -6.35
N THR A 93 -8.37 -9.94 -5.29
CA THR A 93 -8.18 -8.49 -5.08
C THR A 93 -7.53 -8.23 -3.73
N VAL A 94 -6.72 -7.17 -3.69
CA VAL A 94 -6.07 -6.69 -2.47
C VAL A 94 -6.32 -5.19 -2.37
N GLU A 95 -6.95 -4.78 -1.28
CA GLU A 95 -7.09 -3.37 -0.92
C GLU A 95 -6.02 -3.02 0.11
N PHE A 96 -5.29 -1.95 -0.14
CA PHE A 96 -4.18 -1.54 0.71
C PHE A 96 -4.02 -0.02 0.79
N VAL A 97 -3.27 0.41 1.80
CA VAL A 97 -2.82 1.79 1.97
C VAL A 97 -1.31 1.79 2.09
N VAL A 98 -0.66 2.67 1.36
CA VAL A 98 0.76 2.96 1.48
C VAL A 98 0.92 4.35 2.10
N SER A 99 1.76 4.44 3.13
CA SER A 99 2.12 5.71 3.75
C SER A 99 3.52 6.13 3.28
N TYR A 100 3.65 7.37 2.86
CA TYR A 100 4.91 7.92 2.37
C TYR A 100 4.97 9.44 2.56
N THR A 101 6.17 9.99 2.48
CA THR A 101 6.41 11.44 2.46
C THR A 101 7.00 11.83 1.12
N GLU A 102 6.45 12.84 0.48
CA GLU A 102 6.95 13.42 -0.76
C GLU A 102 6.92 14.94 -0.64
N ASN A 103 8.03 15.59 -1.00
CA ASN A 103 8.20 17.04 -0.86
C ASN A 103 7.89 17.56 0.56
N GLY A 104 8.29 16.82 1.60
CA GLY A 104 8.06 17.17 2.99
C GLY A 104 6.62 16.95 3.48
N VAL A 105 5.72 16.46 2.63
CA VAL A 105 4.31 16.22 2.98
C VAL A 105 4.05 14.72 3.14
N ARG A 106 3.58 14.32 4.32
CA ARG A 106 3.15 12.95 4.57
C ARG A 106 1.82 12.68 3.91
N GLN A 107 1.75 11.59 3.15
CA GLN A 107 0.57 11.22 2.35
C GLN A 107 0.22 9.74 2.55
N GLU A 108 -1.02 9.41 2.25
CA GLU A 108 -1.49 8.03 2.11
C GLU A 108 -2.04 7.83 0.69
N TYR A 109 -1.68 6.69 0.10
CA TYR A 109 -2.22 6.23 -1.17
C TYR A 109 -2.99 4.94 -0.94
N ARG A 110 -4.28 4.93 -1.27
CA ARG A 110 -5.16 3.78 -1.14
C ARG A 110 -5.55 3.25 -2.50
N GLU A 111 -5.46 1.95 -2.68
CA GLU A 111 -5.77 1.29 -3.95
C GLU A 111 -6.47 -0.04 -3.73
N LEU A 112 -7.37 -0.37 -4.65
CA LEU A 112 -7.88 -1.72 -4.84
C LEU A 112 -7.20 -2.31 -6.07
N SER A 113 -6.34 -3.29 -5.87
CA SER A 113 -5.60 -3.99 -6.92
C SER A 113 -6.24 -5.33 -7.25
N SER A 114 -6.29 -5.64 -8.55
CA SER A 114 -6.74 -6.93 -9.05
C SER A 114 -5.55 -7.76 -9.51
N PHE A 115 -5.59 -9.04 -9.22
CA PHE A 115 -4.55 -10.02 -9.56
C PHE A 115 -5.13 -11.20 -10.30
N GLN A 116 -4.34 -11.78 -11.19
CA GLN A 116 -4.70 -12.97 -11.95
C GLN A 116 -3.59 -14.00 -11.86
N LYS A 117 -3.98 -15.27 -11.76
CA LYS A 117 -3.07 -16.40 -11.81
C LYS A 117 -3.12 -17.01 -13.21
N THR A 118 -2.01 -16.97 -13.90
CA THR A 118 -1.87 -17.49 -15.26
C THR A 118 -0.68 -18.46 -15.31
N GLY A 119 -0.92 -19.70 -15.76
CA GLY A 119 0.14 -20.71 -15.76
C GLY A 119 0.74 -21.02 -14.40
N GLY A 120 -0.04 -20.91 -13.33
CA GLY A 120 0.40 -21.12 -11.96
C GLY A 120 1.18 -19.93 -11.35
N ILE A 121 1.24 -18.80 -12.03
CA ILE A 121 1.97 -17.60 -11.59
C ILE A 121 0.98 -16.46 -11.34
N TRP A 122 1.11 -15.84 -10.16
CA TRP A 122 0.34 -14.65 -9.81
C TRP A 122 0.92 -13.40 -10.45
N TYR A 123 0.05 -12.59 -11.07
CA TYR A 123 0.40 -11.30 -11.68
C TYR A 123 -0.54 -10.20 -11.20
N PHE A 124 0.00 -9.00 -11.07
CA PHE A 124 -0.81 -7.79 -10.94
C PHE A 124 -1.49 -7.49 -12.29
N ALA A 125 -2.79 -7.32 -12.28
CA ALA A 125 -3.57 -7.02 -13.49
C ALA A 125 -3.90 -5.54 -13.61
N THR A 126 -4.67 -5.00 -12.68
CA THR A 126 -5.08 -3.58 -12.67
C THR A 126 -5.14 -3.03 -11.26
N GLY A 127 -5.02 -1.70 -11.14
CA GLY A 127 -5.19 -0.99 -9.88
C GLY A 127 -6.18 0.16 -10.04
N LYS A 128 -7.03 0.35 -9.03
CA LYS A 128 -7.98 1.45 -8.95
C LYS A 128 -7.70 2.26 -7.68
N ALA A 129 -7.27 3.51 -7.84
CA ALA A 129 -7.11 4.42 -6.73
C ALA A 129 -8.46 4.65 -6.04
N LEU A 130 -8.46 4.61 -4.72
CA LEU A 130 -9.63 4.84 -3.88
C LEU A 130 -9.49 6.15 -3.11
N PRO A 131 -10.62 6.77 -2.69
CA PRO A 131 -10.56 7.93 -1.81
C PRO A 131 -9.79 7.64 -0.53
N PRO A 132 -9.20 8.66 0.11
CA PRO A 132 -8.59 8.50 1.42
C PRO A 132 -9.56 7.86 2.42
N ARG A 133 -9.00 7.15 3.40
CA ARG A 133 -9.81 6.59 4.48
C ARG A 133 -10.58 7.71 5.21
N PRO A 134 -11.85 7.47 5.57
CA PRO A 134 -12.58 8.41 6.42
C PRO A 134 -11.80 8.65 7.72
N VAL A 135 -11.61 9.92 8.07
CA VAL A 135 -11.03 10.27 9.37
C VAL A 135 -12.07 10.04 10.43
N VAL A 136 -11.94 8.95 11.17
CA VAL A 136 -12.75 8.71 12.37
C VAL A 136 -12.14 9.52 13.50
N ARG A 137 -12.80 10.59 13.91
CA ARG A 137 -12.38 11.34 15.11
C ARG A 137 -12.60 10.45 16.32
N GLN A 138 -11.56 10.25 17.11
CA GLN A 138 -11.64 9.46 18.35
C GLN A 138 -12.42 10.22 19.43
N GLU A 139 -12.50 11.54 19.32
CA GLU A 139 -13.26 12.37 20.25
C GLU A 139 -14.46 13.00 19.54
N PRO A 140 -15.65 13.02 20.20
CA PRO A 140 -16.80 13.71 19.66
C PRO A 140 -16.50 15.19 19.49
N LYS A 141 -16.97 15.76 18.38
CA LYS A 141 -16.86 17.20 18.14
C LYS A 141 -17.63 17.93 19.25
N ALA A 142 -16.97 18.87 19.93
CA ALA A 142 -17.63 19.69 20.93
C ALA A 142 -18.84 20.42 20.30
N GLY A 143 -20.00 20.28 20.92
CA GLY A 143 -21.17 20.99 20.51
C GLY A 143 -21.06 22.51 20.82
N ARG A 144 -21.80 23.31 20.09
CA ARG A 144 -21.76 24.77 20.22
C ARG A 144 -21.91 25.28 21.66
N ASN A 145 -22.74 24.60 22.45
CA ASN A 145 -23.05 24.95 23.85
C ASN A 145 -22.26 24.14 24.88
N ASP A 146 -21.41 23.21 24.43
CA ASP A 146 -20.60 22.38 25.30
C ASP A 146 -19.42 23.17 25.88
N PRO A 147 -18.83 22.74 27.03
CA PRO A 147 -17.63 23.32 27.55
C PRO A 147 -16.49 23.23 26.49
N CYS A 148 -15.72 24.29 26.31
CA CYS A 148 -14.63 24.31 25.37
C CYS A 148 -13.55 23.31 25.78
N PRO A 149 -13.06 22.43 24.88
CA PRO A 149 -11.99 21.47 25.17
C PRO A 149 -10.68 22.11 25.60
N CYS A 150 -10.48 23.41 25.34
CA CYS A 150 -9.27 24.13 25.75
C CYS A 150 -9.15 24.36 27.25
N GLY A 151 -10.18 24.04 28.05
CA GLY A 151 -10.17 24.19 29.50
C GLY A 151 -10.43 25.61 30.00
N SER A 152 -10.89 26.55 29.14
CA SER A 152 -11.13 27.95 29.49
C SER A 152 -12.37 28.15 30.40
N GLY A 153 -13.22 27.13 30.55
CA GLY A 153 -14.49 27.21 31.26
C GLY A 153 -15.61 27.92 30.48
N LYS A 154 -15.34 28.40 29.27
CA LYS A 154 -16.32 29.04 28.39
C LYS A 154 -16.99 28.00 27.47
N LYS A 155 -18.21 28.35 26.98
CA LYS A 155 -18.85 27.54 25.94
C LYS A 155 -18.02 27.58 24.65
N PHE A 156 -18.02 26.47 23.91
CA PHE A 156 -17.21 26.32 22.67
C PHE A 156 -17.47 27.48 21.69
N LYS A 157 -18.72 27.88 21.45
CA LYS A 157 -19.10 29.01 20.59
C LYS A 157 -18.52 30.38 21.00
N LYS A 158 -18.16 30.53 22.27
CA LYS A 158 -17.59 31.79 22.83
C LYS A 158 -16.09 31.72 23.06
N CYS A 159 -15.44 30.64 22.65
CA CYS A 159 -14.00 30.41 22.82
C CYS A 159 -13.36 30.03 21.50
N CYS A 160 -13.31 28.73 21.18
CA CYS A 160 -12.64 28.20 19.97
C CYS A 160 -13.62 27.95 18.79
N GLY A 161 -14.88 28.12 19.01
CA GLY A 161 -15.94 27.88 18.00
C GLY A 161 -16.16 29.01 17.01
#